data_b13520fce2c44e76854ead11bd2e8865
#
_entry.id   b13520fce2c44e76854ead11bd2e8865
#
_cell.length_a   1.000
_cell.length_b   1.000
_cell.length_c   1.000
_cell.angle_alpha   90.00
_cell.angle_beta   90.00
_cell.angle_gamma   90.00
#
_symmetry.space_group_name_H-M   'P 1'
#
loop_
_entity.id
_entity.type
_entity.pdbx_description
1 polymer ?
#
loop_
_entity_poly.entity_id
_entity_poly.type
_entity_poly.pdbx_seq_one_letter_code
_entity_poly.pdbx_strand_id
1 'polypeptide(L)'
;LIIFAYWLAAGLHIIVMGWISIGGTEQARPALDQYLRGLYWAITTISTIGYGDYFPNHDSNRQIIYTIVVELFGVGMFSYVIANVSSLVTNLDIARSAHLERLDQVNAYMRSQHVPPELQERVRDYYSYLWSKQKGVDASGALEGIPTSLAQEILLFLNRDTLARVEIFKNADEIFLRESVRLMKPVVFLPGEYIIRQGEFADCMYFLASGTVRVLIGEAEVARLGAGSPFGETALITNQFRNASIVSDSYGTGYRLEKDDFNALRAKYPEFDRKVEEIVKSRQG
;
A
#
# COMPACT_ATOMS: atom_id res chain seq x y z
N LEU A 1 9.39 6.67 20.50
CA LEU A 1 10.29 5.69 21.14
C LEU A 1 11.39 6.38 21.97
N ILE A 2 12.15 7.32 21.40
CA ILE A 2 13.27 8.04 22.08
C ILE A 2 12.78 8.78 23.35
N ILE A 3 11.70 9.53 23.23
CA ILE A 3 11.12 10.27 24.37
C ILE A 3 10.66 9.31 25.47
N PHE A 4 10.06 8.19 25.10
CA PHE A 4 9.64 7.16 26.06
C PHE A 4 10.85 6.51 26.77
N ALA A 5 11.89 6.14 26.03
CA ALA A 5 13.12 5.57 26.61
C ALA A 5 13.80 6.55 27.58
N TYR A 6 13.79 7.84 27.28
CA TYR A 6 14.30 8.89 28.17
C TYR A 6 13.53 8.93 29.52
N TRP A 7 12.18 8.99 29.45
CA TRP A 7 11.36 9.03 30.68
C TRP A 7 11.42 7.74 31.49
N LEU A 8 11.57 6.60 30.79
CA LEU A 8 11.79 5.31 31.45
C LEU A 8 13.12 5.31 32.25
N ALA A 9 14.20 5.74 31.61
CA ALA A 9 15.50 5.83 32.26
C ALA A 9 15.52 6.83 33.45
N ALA A 10 14.88 7.99 33.27
CA ALA A 10 14.73 8.99 34.30
C ALA A 10 13.91 8.45 35.51
N GLY A 11 12.80 7.76 35.24
CA GLY A 11 11.98 7.13 36.28
C GLY A 11 12.73 6.06 37.06
N LEU A 12 13.44 5.18 36.36
CA LEU A 12 14.31 4.16 36.97
C LEU A 12 15.38 4.83 37.89
N HIS A 13 16.03 5.88 37.38
CA HIS A 13 17.04 6.60 38.16
C HIS A 13 16.45 7.15 39.46
N ILE A 14 15.28 7.79 39.40
CA ILE A 14 14.60 8.34 40.61
C ILE A 14 14.28 7.22 41.61
N ILE A 15 13.78 6.08 41.14
CA ILE A 15 13.45 4.92 42.00
C ILE A 15 14.71 4.35 42.61
N VAL A 16 15.81 4.24 41.88
CA VAL A 16 17.09 3.75 42.42
C VAL A 16 17.63 4.69 43.50
N MET A 17 17.61 5.99 43.26
CA MET A 17 18.09 6.99 44.24
C MET A 17 17.23 6.99 45.51
N GLY A 18 15.91 6.86 45.38
CA GLY A 18 15.00 6.69 46.50
C GLY A 18 15.32 5.41 47.31
N TRP A 19 15.54 4.29 46.67
CA TRP A 19 15.90 3.02 47.31
C TRP A 19 17.19 3.11 48.09
N ILE A 20 18.24 3.70 47.52
CA ILE A 20 19.53 3.91 48.18
C ILE A 20 19.35 4.83 49.40
N SER A 21 18.57 5.91 49.28
CA SER A 21 18.38 6.91 50.36
C SER A 21 17.72 6.34 51.61
N ILE A 22 16.90 5.30 51.48
CA ILE A 22 16.24 4.61 52.60
C ILE A 22 17.03 3.40 53.13
N GLY A 23 18.27 3.22 52.65
CA GLY A 23 19.16 2.12 53.09
C GLY A 23 18.82 0.77 52.45
N GLY A 24 18.24 0.78 51.26
CA GLY A 24 17.91 -0.45 50.50
C GLY A 24 19.13 -1.17 49.90
N THR A 25 20.30 -0.54 49.95
CA THR A 25 21.60 -1.12 49.61
C THR A 25 22.58 -1.00 50.77
N GLU A 26 23.61 -1.86 50.82
CA GLU A 26 24.67 -1.78 51.85
C GLU A 26 25.46 -0.47 51.69
N GLN A 27 25.31 0.46 52.64
CA GLN A 27 25.94 1.78 52.59
C GLN A 27 27.48 1.76 52.63
N ALA A 28 28.08 0.66 53.12
CA ALA A 28 29.54 0.48 53.14
C ALA A 28 30.16 0.24 51.74
N ARG A 29 29.37 0.04 50.72
CA ARG A 29 29.84 -0.23 49.35
C ARG A 29 30.14 1.06 48.60
N PRO A 30 31.02 0.97 47.53
CA PRO A 30 31.21 2.10 46.60
C PRO A 30 29.90 2.55 45.97
N ALA A 31 29.76 3.85 45.68
CA ALA A 31 28.53 4.43 45.16
C ALA A 31 28.04 3.78 43.83
N LEU A 32 28.98 3.43 42.97
CA LEU A 32 28.63 2.73 41.72
C LEU A 32 28.05 1.33 41.98
N ASP A 33 28.59 0.58 42.93
CA ASP A 33 28.08 -0.77 43.27
C ASP A 33 26.69 -0.68 43.90
N GLN A 34 26.46 0.31 44.80
CA GLN A 34 25.12 0.59 45.32
C GLN A 34 24.12 0.92 44.21
N TYR A 35 24.50 1.75 43.25
CA TYR A 35 23.65 2.14 42.15
C TYR A 35 23.30 0.95 41.26
N LEU A 36 24.27 0.13 40.86
CA LEU A 36 24.05 -1.05 40.02
C LEU A 36 23.11 -2.07 40.69
N ARG A 37 23.28 -2.31 42.00
CA ARG A 37 22.41 -3.20 42.79
C ARG A 37 21.00 -2.64 42.93
N GLY A 38 20.87 -1.34 43.18
CA GLY A 38 19.59 -0.66 43.21
C GLY A 38 18.90 -0.67 41.85
N LEU A 39 19.65 -0.51 40.75
CA LEU A 39 19.11 -0.58 39.38
C LEU A 39 18.63 -1.99 39.02
N TYR A 40 19.40 -3.00 39.38
CA TYR A 40 19.02 -4.40 39.20
C TYR A 40 17.72 -4.71 39.97
N TRP A 41 17.64 -4.32 41.25
CA TRP A 41 16.43 -4.48 42.07
C TRP A 41 15.22 -3.74 41.42
N ALA A 42 15.40 -2.49 41.04
CA ALA A 42 14.32 -1.71 40.42
C ALA A 42 13.81 -2.33 39.13
N ILE A 43 14.72 -2.80 38.26
CA ILE A 43 14.35 -3.46 36.98
C ILE A 43 13.60 -4.76 37.26
N THR A 44 14.10 -5.63 38.15
CA THR A 44 13.47 -6.92 38.41
C THR A 44 12.12 -6.77 39.10
N THR A 45 11.94 -5.73 39.92
CA THR A 45 10.68 -5.39 40.59
C THR A 45 9.65 -4.82 39.63
N ILE A 46 10.02 -3.82 38.80
CA ILE A 46 9.13 -3.18 37.84
C ILE A 46 8.72 -4.14 36.72
N SER A 47 9.66 -4.99 36.27
CA SER A 47 9.37 -6.00 35.24
C SER A 47 8.62 -7.23 35.77
N THR A 48 8.24 -7.23 37.03
CA THR A 48 7.50 -8.31 37.71
C THR A 48 8.25 -9.66 37.74
N ILE A 49 9.58 -9.67 37.56
CA ILE A 49 10.41 -10.89 37.61
C ILE A 49 10.62 -11.33 39.05
N GLY A 50 11.09 -10.43 39.95
CA GLY A 50 11.18 -10.65 41.38
C GLY A 50 11.94 -11.91 41.77
N TYR A 51 13.23 -12.02 41.43
CA TYR A 51 14.06 -13.19 41.85
C TYR A 51 14.14 -13.42 43.36
N GLY A 52 13.88 -12.38 44.18
CA GLY A 52 13.91 -12.47 45.64
C GLY A 52 15.33 -12.48 46.23
N ASP A 53 16.33 -12.17 45.46
CA ASP A 53 17.74 -12.05 45.86
C ASP A 53 18.05 -10.68 46.51
N TYR A 54 17.26 -9.65 46.14
CA TYR A 54 17.22 -8.34 46.80
C TYR A 54 15.78 -8.05 47.21
N PHE A 55 15.58 -7.86 48.54
CA PHE A 55 14.26 -7.63 49.11
C PHE A 55 14.36 -6.56 50.24
N PRO A 56 13.25 -5.89 50.61
CA PRO A 56 13.24 -4.94 51.68
C PRO A 56 13.52 -5.60 53.03
N ASN A 57 14.23 -4.90 53.91
CA ASN A 57 14.41 -5.38 55.29
C ASN A 57 13.05 -5.45 55.98
N HIS A 58 12.69 -6.63 56.49
CA HIS A 58 11.41 -6.87 57.18
C HIS A 58 11.21 -6.00 58.40
N ASP A 59 12.28 -5.52 59.04
CA ASP A 59 12.22 -4.64 60.23
C ASP A 59 12.10 -3.16 59.83
N SER A 60 12.15 -2.81 58.55
CA SER A 60 12.09 -1.44 58.05
C SER A 60 10.77 -1.15 57.32
N ASN A 61 9.79 -0.61 58.03
CA ASN A 61 8.53 -0.19 57.44
C ASN A 61 8.71 0.80 56.28
N ARG A 62 9.78 1.63 56.27
CA ARG A 62 10.07 2.58 55.21
C ARG A 62 10.41 1.84 53.90
N GLN A 63 11.24 0.80 53.98
CA GLN A 63 11.61 0.00 52.81
C GLN A 63 10.41 -0.80 52.28
N ILE A 64 9.60 -1.38 53.18
CA ILE A 64 8.41 -2.12 52.79
C ILE A 64 7.40 -1.22 52.05
N ILE A 65 7.08 -0.06 52.65
CA ILE A 65 6.14 0.89 52.01
C ILE A 65 6.67 1.39 50.66
N TYR A 66 7.97 1.71 50.59
CA TYR A 66 8.58 2.13 49.34
C TYR A 66 8.48 1.05 48.27
N THR A 67 8.76 -0.21 48.60
CA THR A 67 8.66 -1.34 47.71
C THR A 67 7.23 -1.53 47.18
N ILE A 68 6.22 -1.46 48.04
CA ILE A 68 4.80 -1.53 47.68
C ILE A 68 4.44 -0.45 46.66
N VAL A 69 4.90 0.79 46.86
CA VAL A 69 4.65 1.90 45.95
C VAL A 69 5.32 1.66 44.62
N VAL A 70 6.57 1.17 44.61
CA VAL A 70 7.32 0.86 43.38
C VAL A 70 6.68 -0.31 42.64
N GLU A 71 6.21 -1.35 43.33
CA GLU A 71 5.51 -2.49 42.71
C GLU A 71 4.20 -2.08 42.03
N LEU A 72 3.36 -1.29 42.74
CA LEU A 72 2.11 -0.78 42.16
C LEU A 72 2.36 0.10 40.95
N PHE A 73 3.35 0.98 41.01
CA PHE A 73 3.77 1.80 39.89
C PHE A 73 4.33 0.93 38.75
N GLY A 74 5.15 -0.09 39.08
CA GLY A 74 5.75 -1.04 38.14
C GLY A 74 4.72 -1.80 37.30
N VAL A 75 3.67 -2.33 37.95
CA VAL A 75 2.57 -3.03 37.30
C VAL A 75 1.88 -2.13 36.24
N GLY A 76 1.58 -0.87 36.64
CA GLY A 76 0.98 0.10 35.73
C GLY A 76 1.88 0.44 34.55
N MET A 77 3.16 0.69 34.82
CA MET A 77 4.15 1.03 33.79
C MET A 77 4.43 -0.13 32.83
N PHE A 78 4.58 -1.32 33.36
CA PHE A 78 4.80 -2.52 32.54
C PHE A 78 3.60 -2.82 31.61
N SER A 79 2.38 -2.70 32.15
CA SER A 79 1.14 -2.82 31.38
C SER A 79 1.05 -1.76 30.27
N TYR A 80 1.45 -0.52 30.55
CA TYR A 80 1.52 0.55 29.55
C TYR A 80 2.53 0.26 28.45
N VAL A 81 3.72 -0.27 28.78
CA VAL A 81 4.74 -0.68 27.79
C VAL A 81 4.20 -1.75 26.86
N ILE A 82 3.61 -2.81 27.42
CA ILE A 82 3.04 -3.91 26.63
C ILE A 82 1.94 -3.38 25.71
N ALA A 83 1.04 -2.54 26.19
CA ALA A 83 -0.03 -1.96 25.39
C ALA A 83 0.52 -1.14 24.20
N ASN A 84 1.57 -0.32 24.42
CA ASN A 84 2.20 0.46 23.35
C ASN A 84 2.94 -0.41 22.35
N VAL A 85 3.66 -1.45 22.77
CA VAL A 85 4.34 -2.41 21.89
C VAL A 85 3.32 -3.15 21.05
N SER A 86 2.23 -3.65 21.64
CA SER A 86 1.12 -4.28 20.91
C SER A 86 0.51 -3.34 19.86
N SER A 87 0.27 -2.07 20.25
CA SER A 87 -0.26 -1.07 19.31
C SER A 87 0.68 -0.81 18.13
N LEU A 88 2.00 -0.74 18.37
CA LEU A 88 2.98 -0.57 17.30
C LEU A 88 2.98 -1.77 16.34
N VAL A 89 2.92 -2.99 16.84
CA VAL A 89 2.85 -4.20 16.03
C VAL A 89 1.56 -4.22 15.21
N THR A 90 0.43 -3.90 15.81
CA THR A 90 -0.86 -3.86 15.12
C THR A 90 -0.91 -2.79 14.03
N ASN A 91 -0.34 -1.60 14.29
CA ASN A 91 -0.34 -0.49 13.32
C ASN A 91 0.55 -0.75 12.10
N LEU A 92 1.57 -1.60 12.20
CA LEU A 92 2.43 -1.96 11.05
C LEU A 92 1.71 -2.83 10.00
N ASP A 93 0.61 -3.48 10.37
CA ASP A 93 -0.07 -4.46 9.53
C ASP A 93 -1.50 -4.05 9.10
N ILE A 94 -1.98 -2.84 9.39
CA ILE A 94 -3.36 -2.42 9.07
C ILE A 94 -3.67 -2.60 7.57
N ALA A 95 -2.79 -2.14 6.69
CA ALA A 95 -2.98 -2.26 5.25
C ALA A 95 -3.00 -3.73 4.80
N ARG A 96 -2.16 -4.56 5.41
CA ARG A 96 -2.10 -5.99 5.13
C ARG A 96 -3.34 -6.71 5.65
N SER A 97 -3.77 -6.39 6.85
CA SER A 97 -4.97 -6.98 7.45
C SER A 97 -6.23 -6.65 6.65
N ALA A 98 -6.39 -5.39 6.23
CA ALA A 98 -7.50 -4.98 5.37
C ALA A 98 -7.48 -5.69 4.01
N HIS A 99 -6.29 -5.87 3.41
CA HIS A 99 -6.14 -6.62 2.17
C HIS A 99 -6.53 -8.10 2.33
N LEU A 100 -6.04 -8.76 3.38
CA LEU A 100 -6.35 -10.16 3.68
C LEU A 100 -7.84 -10.36 3.96
N GLU A 101 -8.45 -9.46 4.75
CA GLU A 101 -9.89 -9.49 5.03
C GLU A 101 -10.73 -9.38 3.75
N ARG A 102 -10.35 -8.47 2.84
CA ARG A 102 -11.03 -8.32 1.54
C ARG A 102 -10.89 -9.58 0.67
N LEU A 103 -9.69 -10.18 0.66
CA LEU A 103 -9.44 -11.43 -0.05
C LEU A 103 -10.27 -12.59 0.54
N ASP A 104 -10.37 -12.68 1.86
CA ASP A 104 -11.16 -13.70 2.54
C ASP A 104 -12.67 -13.56 2.26
N GLN A 105 -13.18 -12.31 2.24
CA GLN A 105 -14.57 -12.02 1.87
C GLN A 105 -14.87 -12.48 0.44
N VAL A 106 -13.99 -12.13 -0.52
CA VAL A 106 -14.13 -12.55 -1.92
C VAL A 106 -14.04 -14.06 -2.07
N ASN A 107 -13.10 -14.72 -1.39
CA ASN A 107 -12.97 -16.17 -1.39
C ASN A 107 -14.21 -16.87 -0.79
N ALA A 108 -14.76 -16.35 0.30
CA ALA A 108 -15.98 -16.87 0.91
C ALA A 108 -17.18 -16.75 -0.04
N TYR A 109 -17.32 -15.59 -0.69
CA TYR A 109 -18.36 -15.37 -1.69
C TYR A 109 -18.22 -16.32 -2.88
N MET A 110 -17.02 -16.44 -3.47
CA MET A 110 -16.80 -17.37 -4.61
C MET A 110 -17.12 -18.82 -4.25
N ARG A 111 -16.77 -19.27 -3.04
CA ARG A 111 -17.10 -20.61 -2.56
C ARG A 111 -18.62 -20.80 -2.40
N SER A 112 -19.32 -19.80 -1.83
CA SER A 112 -20.77 -19.86 -1.64
C SER A 112 -21.53 -19.92 -2.97
N GLN A 113 -20.99 -19.30 -4.03
CA GLN A 113 -21.57 -19.30 -5.38
C GLN A 113 -21.06 -20.45 -6.27
N HIS A 114 -20.27 -21.38 -5.72
CA HIS A 114 -19.70 -22.52 -6.46
C HIS A 114 -18.91 -22.09 -7.72
N VAL A 115 -18.20 -20.98 -7.64
CA VAL A 115 -17.35 -20.49 -8.74
C VAL A 115 -16.28 -21.54 -9.07
N PRO A 116 -16.01 -21.83 -10.38
CA PRO A 116 -14.99 -22.80 -10.77
C PRO A 116 -13.61 -22.50 -10.17
N PRO A 117 -12.83 -23.52 -9.76
CA PRO A 117 -11.52 -23.34 -9.11
C PRO A 117 -10.53 -22.50 -9.92
N GLU A 118 -10.52 -22.67 -11.24
CA GLU A 118 -9.65 -21.89 -12.16
C GLU A 118 -9.91 -20.38 -12.08
N LEU A 119 -11.18 -19.99 -12.00
CA LEU A 119 -11.56 -18.58 -11.84
C LEU A 119 -11.22 -18.06 -10.44
N GLN A 120 -11.39 -18.89 -9.40
CA GLN A 120 -10.98 -18.54 -8.04
C GLN A 120 -9.47 -18.29 -7.96
N GLU A 121 -8.65 -19.09 -8.65
CA GLU A 121 -7.19 -18.94 -8.70
C GLU A 121 -6.81 -17.64 -9.40
N ARG A 122 -7.40 -17.34 -10.55
CA ARG A 122 -7.17 -16.07 -11.27
C ARG A 122 -7.52 -14.84 -10.41
N VAL A 123 -8.59 -14.90 -9.63
CA VAL A 123 -8.96 -13.81 -8.70
C VAL A 123 -7.92 -13.67 -7.59
N ARG A 124 -7.44 -14.76 -7.00
CA ARG A 124 -6.37 -14.72 -5.98
C ARG A 124 -5.07 -14.14 -6.54
N ASP A 125 -4.69 -14.55 -7.75
CA ASP A 125 -3.49 -14.04 -8.42
C ASP A 125 -3.59 -12.53 -8.69
N TYR A 126 -4.77 -12.06 -9.09
CA TYR A 126 -5.04 -10.64 -9.25
C TYR A 126 -4.83 -9.85 -7.94
N TYR A 127 -5.39 -10.32 -6.83
CA TYR A 127 -5.20 -9.66 -5.53
C TYR A 127 -3.74 -9.71 -5.07
N SER A 128 -3.04 -10.82 -5.31
CA SER A 128 -1.61 -10.95 -5.01
C SER A 128 -0.76 -9.96 -5.81
N TYR A 129 -1.07 -9.79 -7.10
CA TYR A 129 -0.42 -8.81 -7.96
C TYR A 129 -0.67 -7.38 -7.49
N LEU A 130 -1.92 -7.02 -7.17
CA LEU A 130 -2.26 -5.71 -6.64
C LEU A 130 -1.46 -5.41 -5.35
N TRP A 131 -1.38 -6.37 -4.45
CA TRP A 131 -0.59 -6.22 -3.22
C TRP A 131 0.89 -5.97 -3.51
N SER A 132 1.48 -6.72 -4.42
CA SER A 132 2.90 -6.59 -4.77
C SER A 132 3.25 -5.24 -5.39
N LYS A 133 2.35 -4.65 -6.17
CA LYS A 133 2.56 -3.38 -6.88
C LYS A 133 2.16 -2.15 -6.08
N GLN A 134 1.03 -2.19 -5.39
CA GLN A 134 0.42 -1.05 -4.73
C GLN A 134 0.59 -1.08 -3.20
N LYS A 135 1.23 -2.14 -2.63
CA LYS A 135 1.36 -2.36 -1.18
C LYS A 135 0.02 -2.19 -0.43
N GLY A 136 -1.07 -2.60 -1.06
CA GLY A 136 -2.41 -2.53 -0.49
C GLY A 136 -3.07 -1.15 -0.48
N VAL A 137 -2.46 -0.14 -1.10
CA VAL A 137 -3.10 1.18 -1.24
C VAL A 137 -4.00 1.16 -2.47
N ASP A 138 -5.30 1.04 -2.26
CA ASP A 138 -6.30 1.33 -3.27
C ASP A 138 -6.33 2.84 -3.50
N ALA A 139 -5.72 3.29 -4.60
CA ALA A 139 -5.65 4.71 -4.92
C ALA A 139 -7.06 5.36 -5.04
N SER A 140 -8.05 4.58 -5.48
CA SER A 140 -9.43 5.06 -5.61
C SER A 140 -10.06 5.29 -4.23
N GLY A 141 -9.92 4.34 -3.30
CA GLY A 141 -10.43 4.48 -1.94
C GLY A 141 -9.65 5.49 -1.10
N ALA A 142 -8.34 5.64 -1.33
CA ALA A 142 -7.51 6.61 -0.61
C ALA A 142 -7.85 8.08 -0.94
N LEU A 143 -8.47 8.34 -2.09
CA LEU A 143 -8.88 9.68 -2.51
C LEU A 143 -10.35 9.99 -2.20
N GLU A 144 -11.10 9.05 -1.63
CA GLU A 144 -12.46 9.30 -1.15
C GLU A 144 -12.44 10.35 -0.02
N GLY A 145 -13.33 11.35 -0.12
CA GLY A 145 -13.41 12.45 0.85
C GLY A 145 -12.45 13.62 0.59
N ILE A 146 -11.55 13.52 -0.39
CA ILE A 146 -10.72 14.65 -0.83
C ILE A 146 -11.49 15.47 -1.88
N PRO A 147 -11.44 16.81 -1.85
CA PRO A 147 -12.02 17.64 -2.90
C PRO A 147 -11.55 17.21 -4.30
N THR A 148 -12.48 17.15 -5.24
CA THR A 148 -12.23 16.62 -6.60
C THR A 148 -11.04 17.29 -7.30
N SER A 149 -10.82 18.58 -7.07
CA SER A 149 -9.68 19.33 -7.62
C SER A 149 -8.34 18.80 -7.11
N LEU A 150 -8.22 18.56 -5.79
CA LEU A 150 -6.99 18.03 -5.19
C LEU A 150 -6.77 16.55 -5.58
N ALA A 151 -7.82 15.74 -5.62
CA ALA A 151 -7.73 14.36 -6.09
C ALA A 151 -7.20 14.29 -7.53
N GLN A 152 -7.65 15.19 -8.41
CA GLN A 152 -7.17 15.30 -9.78
C GLN A 152 -5.69 15.72 -9.86
N GLU A 153 -5.23 16.67 -9.04
CA GLU A 153 -3.82 17.05 -8.98
C GLU A 153 -2.93 15.89 -8.52
N ILE A 154 -3.37 15.15 -7.50
CA ILE A 154 -2.65 13.95 -7.03
C ILE A 154 -2.59 12.90 -8.14
N LEU A 155 -3.70 12.60 -8.81
CA LEU A 155 -3.74 11.62 -9.91
C LEU A 155 -2.85 12.06 -11.08
N LEU A 156 -2.86 13.33 -11.45
CA LEU A 156 -1.98 13.86 -12.48
C LEU A 156 -0.50 13.69 -12.10
N PHE A 157 -0.14 14.05 -10.88
CA PHE A 157 1.23 13.91 -10.39
C PHE A 157 1.70 12.44 -10.40
N LEU A 158 0.87 11.52 -9.88
CA LEU A 158 1.19 10.09 -9.81
C LEU A 158 1.30 9.43 -11.21
N ASN A 159 0.53 9.92 -12.18
CA ASN A 159 0.47 9.31 -13.51
C ASN A 159 1.35 10.05 -14.55
N ARG A 160 1.94 11.18 -14.19
CA ARG A 160 2.72 12.04 -15.10
C ARG A 160 3.81 11.27 -15.84
N ASP A 161 4.63 10.51 -15.13
CA ASP A 161 5.74 9.77 -15.71
C ASP A 161 5.24 8.62 -16.62
N THR A 162 4.11 8.03 -16.28
CA THR A 162 3.48 6.96 -17.06
C THR A 162 2.89 7.52 -18.36
N LEU A 163 2.20 8.65 -18.29
CA LEU A 163 1.63 9.32 -19.45
C LEU A 163 2.72 9.88 -20.37
N ALA A 164 3.80 10.42 -19.82
CA ALA A 164 4.93 10.93 -20.61
C ALA A 164 5.62 9.84 -21.47
N ARG A 165 5.46 8.56 -21.13
CA ARG A 165 5.95 7.42 -21.93
C ARG A 165 5.06 7.09 -23.10
N VAL A 166 3.78 7.42 -23.03
CA VAL A 166 2.83 7.18 -24.11
C VAL A 166 3.03 8.25 -25.20
N GLU A 167 3.32 7.83 -26.40
CA GLU A 167 3.73 8.72 -27.51
C GLU A 167 2.71 9.82 -27.82
N ILE A 168 1.43 9.53 -27.68
CA ILE A 168 0.34 10.49 -27.90
C ILE A 168 0.42 11.67 -26.91
N PHE A 169 0.88 11.45 -25.69
CA PHE A 169 0.98 12.47 -24.64
C PHE A 169 2.35 13.18 -24.58
N LYS A 170 3.30 12.74 -25.40
CA LYS A 170 4.62 13.38 -25.49
C LYS A 170 4.49 14.82 -25.94
N ASN A 171 5.07 15.76 -25.19
CA ASN A 171 4.99 17.19 -25.42
C ASN A 171 3.56 17.79 -25.39
N ALA A 172 2.64 17.11 -24.76
CA ALA A 172 1.27 17.61 -24.57
C ALA A 172 1.25 18.75 -23.54
N ASP A 173 0.35 19.71 -23.71
CA ASP A 173 0.15 20.77 -22.75
C ASP A 173 -0.48 20.24 -21.43
N GLU A 174 -0.30 20.98 -20.36
CA GLU A 174 -0.77 20.56 -19.04
C GLU A 174 -2.30 20.50 -18.94
N ILE A 175 -3.01 21.34 -19.70
CA ILE A 175 -4.48 21.39 -19.70
C ILE A 175 -5.01 20.11 -20.33
N PHE A 176 -4.46 19.70 -21.47
CA PHE A 176 -4.82 18.47 -22.16
C PHE A 176 -4.51 17.22 -21.31
N LEU A 177 -3.30 17.19 -20.67
CA LEU A 177 -2.94 16.08 -19.77
C LEU A 177 -3.91 15.94 -18.60
N ARG A 178 -4.27 17.06 -17.96
CA ARG A 178 -5.21 17.10 -16.84
C ARG A 178 -6.60 16.59 -17.23
N GLU A 179 -7.08 17.00 -18.39
CA GLU A 179 -8.38 16.55 -18.90
C GLU A 179 -8.35 15.06 -19.27
N SER A 180 -7.29 14.62 -19.95
CA SER A 180 -7.11 13.22 -20.31
C SER A 180 -7.07 12.29 -19.09
N VAL A 181 -6.29 12.65 -18.04
CA VAL A 181 -6.24 11.86 -16.79
C VAL A 181 -7.60 11.72 -16.14
N ARG A 182 -8.44 12.76 -16.18
CA ARG A 182 -9.78 12.73 -15.61
C ARG A 182 -10.71 11.73 -16.31
N LEU A 183 -10.54 11.54 -17.61
CA LEU A 183 -11.37 10.67 -18.45
C LEU A 183 -10.87 9.22 -18.47
N MET A 184 -9.61 9.01 -18.13
CA MET A 184 -8.98 7.70 -18.14
C MET A 184 -9.29 6.91 -16.87
N LYS A 185 -9.69 5.65 -17.04
CA LYS A 185 -9.92 4.69 -15.97
C LYS A 185 -8.74 3.73 -15.86
N PRO A 186 -8.10 3.59 -14.70
CA PRO A 186 -7.02 2.62 -14.52
C PRO A 186 -7.55 1.19 -14.68
N VAL A 187 -6.77 0.34 -15.36
CA VAL A 187 -7.08 -1.08 -15.58
C VAL A 187 -5.84 -1.92 -15.33
N VAL A 188 -6.05 -3.16 -14.88
CA VAL A 188 -5.02 -4.18 -14.73
C VAL A 188 -5.30 -5.30 -15.71
N PHE A 189 -4.27 -5.78 -16.38
CA PHE A 189 -4.31 -6.87 -17.33
C PHE A 189 -3.68 -8.12 -16.73
N LEU A 190 -4.37 -9.26 -16.85
CA LEU A 190 -3.89 -10.55 -16.35
C LEU A 190 -3.27 -11.36 -17.50
N PRO A 191 -2.22 -12.15 -17.25
CA PRO A 191 -1.64 -13.03 -18.27
C PRO A 191 -2.71 -13.94 -18.90
N GLY A 192 -2.72 -14.01 -20.24
CA GLY A 192 -3.68 -14.80 -21.00
C GLY A 192 -5.08 -14.17 -21.15
N GLU A 193 -5.31 -12.99 -20.58
CA GLU A 193 -6.59 -12.29 -20.69
C GLU A 193 -6.76 -11.68 -22.10
N TYR A 194 -7.93 -11.93 -22.70
CA TYR A 194 -8.37 -11.22 -23.91
C TYR A 194 -8.92 -9.85 -23.52
N ILE A 195 -8.14 -8.81 -23.73
CA ILE A 195 -8.53 -7.41 -23.45
C ILE A 195 -9.50 -6.92 -24.52
N ILE A 196 -9.26 -7.31 -25.77
CA ILE A 196 -10.08 -7.03 -26.94
C ILE A 196 -10.23 -8.33 -27.74
N ARG A 197 -11.42 -8.60 -28.26
CA ARG A 197 -11.66 -9.73 -29.17
C ARG A 197 -11.99 -9.23 -30.57
N GLN A 198 -11.39 -9.86 -31.56
CA GLN A 198 -11.69 -9.60 -32.96
C GLN A 198 -13.18 -9.80 -33.26
N GLY A 199 -13.80 -8.88 -34.00
CA GLY A 199 -15.22 -8.91 -34.33
C GLY A 199 -16.16 -8.32 -33.29
N GLU A 200 -15.68 -7.92 -32.11
CA GLU A 200 -16.48 -7.17 -31.14
C GLU A 200 -16.67 -5.71 -31.56
N PHE A 201 -17.71 -5.07 -30.99
CA PHE A 201 -17.93 -3.65 -31.22
C PHE A 201 -16.93 -2.81 -30.43
N ALA A 202 -16.41 -1.74 -31.04
CA ALA A 202 -15.43 -0.87 -30.41
C ALA A 202 -16.11 0.21 -29.55
N ASP A 203 -15.94 0.10 -28.24
CA ASP A 203 -16.47 1.01 -27.20
C ASP A 203 -15.41 1.81 -26.45
N CYS A 204 -14.14 1.42 -26.56
CA CYS A 204 -13.04 2.05 -25.83
C CYS A 204 -11.69 1.81 -26.52
N MET A 205 -10.66 2.51 -26.06
CA MET A 205 -9.26 2.21 -26.35
C MET A 205 -8.46 2.12 -25.06
N TYR A 206 -7.24 1.65 -25.17
CA TYR A 206 -6.36 1.45 -24.04
C TYR A 206 -4.98 2.05 -24.28
N PHE A 207 -4.34 2.42 -23.17
CA PHE A 207 -2.93 2.82 -23.11
C PHE A 207 -2.18 1.88 -22.18
N LEU A 208 -1.16 1.20 -22.67
CA LEU A 208 -0.37 0.27 -21.87
C LEU A 208 0.67 1.04 -21.06
N ALA A 209 0.54 1.03 -19.74
CA ALA A 209 1.46 1.68 -18.82
C ALA A 209 2.64 0.77 -18.44
N SER A 210 2.37 -0.54 -18.28
CA SER A 210 3.37 -1.58 -18.01
C SER A 210 2.89 -2.93 -18.53
N GLY A 211 3.82 -3.86 -18.72
CA GLY A 211 3.54 -5.18 -19.26
C GLY A 211 3.67 -5.23 -20.78
N THR A 212 3.22 -6.36 -21.37
CA THR A 212 3.25 -6.64 -22.81
C THR A 212 1.94 -7.28 -23.25
N VAL A 213 1.49 -6.94 -24.44
CA VAL A 213 0.30 -7.55 -25.06
C VAL A 213 0.62 -8.04 -26.47
N ARG A 214 -0.02 -9.14 -26.87
CA ARG A 214 0.06 -9.71 -28.23
C ARG A 214 -1.16 -9.31 -29.03
N VAL A 215 -0.94 -8.96 -30.29
CA VAL A 215 -1.98 -8.65 -31.26
C VAL A 215 -2.18 -9.88 -32.15
N LEU A 216 -3.39 -10.41 -32.18
CA LEU A 216 -3.73 -11.62 -32.91
C LEU A 216 -4.78 -11.30 -33.98
N ILE A 217 -4.56 -11.79 -35.19
CA ILE A 217 -5.58 -11.86 -36.26
C ILE A 217 -5.90 -13.33 -36.50
N GLY A 218 -7.12 -13.75 -36.14
CA GLY A 218 -7.41 -15.16 -35.97
C GLY A 218 -6.55 -15.77 -34.86
N GLU A 219 -5.76 -16.79 -35.20
CA GLU A 219 -4.80 -17.42 -34.25
C GLU A 219 -3.35 -16.93 -34.46
N ALA A 220 -3.08 -16.13 -35.49
CA ALA A 220 -1.73 -15.68 -35.82
C ALA A 220 -1.34 -14.43 -35.00
N GLU A 221 -0.18 -14.49 -34.34
CA GLU A 221 0.43 -13.31 -33.70
C GLU A 221 1.03 -12.42 -34.81
N VAL A 222 0.51 -11.20 -34.96
CA VAL A 222 0.97 -10.23 -35.95
C VAL A 222 1.84 -9.13 -35.38
N ALA A 223 1.71 -8.84 -34.08
CA ALA A 223 2.52 -7.84 -33.42
C ALA A 223 2.55 -8.06 -31.89
N ARG A 224 3.54 -7.44 -31.25
CA ARG A 224 3.66 -7.38 -29.80
C ARG A 224 3.85 -5.93 -29.38
N LEU A 225 3.04 -5.47 -28.41
CA LEU A 225 3.06 -4.10 -27.93
C LEU A 225 3.58 -4.07 -26.49
N GLY A 226 4.45 -3.10 -26.19
CA GLY A 226 5.02 -2.85 -24.88
C GLY A 226 4.48 -1.58 -24.23
N ALA A 227 5.01 -1.27 -23.04
CA ALA A 227 4.67 -0.06 -22.29
C ALA A 227 4.80 1.22 -23.16
N GLY A 228 3.84 2.13 -23.03
CA GLY A 228 3.75 3.34 -23.84
C GLY A 228 2.89 3.20 -25.12
N SER A 229 2.48 2.00 -25.47
CA SER A 229 1.70 1.78 -26.71
C SER A 229 0.20 1.98 -26.44
N PRO A 230 -0.50 2.78 -27.28
CA PRO A 230 -1.95 2.76 -27.36
C PRO A 230 -2.42 1.53 -28.14
N PHE A 231 -3.63 1.02 -27.89
CA PHE A 231 -4.25 -0.03 -28.69
C PHE A 231 -5.78 0.03 -28.65
N GLY A 232 -6.42 -0.49 -29.68
CA GLY A 232 -7.88 -0.47 -29.85
C GLY A 232 -8.41 0.82 -30.46
N GLU A 233 -7.57 1.80 -30.79
CA GLU A 233 -7.93 3.09 -31.39
C GLU A 233 -8.44 2.95 -32.83
N THR A 234 -7.91 2.00 -33.58
CA THR A 234 -8.24 1.84 -35.02
C THR A 234 -9.73 1.67 -35.26
N ALA A 235 -10.36 0.76 -34.52
CA ALA A 235 -11.78 0.50 -34.64
C ALA A 235 -12.67 1.67 -34.16
N LEU A 236 -12.19 2.50 -33.24
CA LEU A 236 -12.89 3.72 -32.82
C LEU A 236 -12.90 4.79 -33.92
N ILE A 237 -11.75 4.97 -34.62
CA ILE A 237 -11.63 5.97 -35.67
C ILE A 237 -12.43 5.56 -36.89
N THR A 238 -12.32 4.29 -37.31
CA THR A 238 -13.02 3.78 -38.48
C THR A 238 -14.49 3.49 -38.21
N ASN A 239 -14.93 3.56 -36.97
CA ASN A 239 -16.27 3.20 -36.51
C ASN A 239 -16.68 1.78 -36.94
N GLN A 240 -15.75 0.85 -36.89
CA GLN A 240 -15.88 -0.53 -37.32
C GLN A 240 -15.75 -1.50 -36.14
N PHE A 241 -15.95 -2.78 -36.42
CA PHE A 241 -15.65 -3.84 -35.48
C PHE A 241 -14.13 -3.98 -35.26
N ARG A 242 -13.76 -4.57 -34.14
CA ARG A 242 -12.35 -4.86 -33.78
C ARG A 242 -11.70 -5.72 -34.86
N ASN A 243 -10.64 -5.25 -35.47
CA ASN A 243 -9.91 -5.96 -36.57
C ASN A 243 -8.93 -7.01 -36.03
N ALA A 244 -8.59 -6.99 -34.76
CA ALA A 244 -7.68 -7.95 -34.13
C ALA A 244 -8.10 -8.20 -32.69
N SER A 245 -7.65 -9.34 -32.11
CA SER A 245 -7.71 -9.62 -30.70
C SER A 245 -6.44 -9.13 -30.01
N ILE A 246 -6.56 -8.64 -28.79
CA ILE A 246 -5.44 -8.25 -27.94
C ILE A 246 -5.44 -9.11 -26.69
N VAL A 247 -4.34 -9.84 -26.48
CA VAL A 247 -4.17 -10.75 -25.34
C VAL A 247 -3.00 -10.28 -24.50
N SER A 248 -3.20 -10.19 -23.21
CA SER A 248 -2.12 -9.86 -22.28
C SER A 248 -1.14 -11.03 -22.17
N ASP A 249 0.16 -10.75 -22.35
CA ASP A 249 1.23 -11.75 -22.26
C ASP A 249 1.82 -11.84 -20.85
N SER A 250 1.70 -10.76 -20.10
CA SER A 250 2.19 -10.63 -18.73
C SER A 250 1.21 -9.84 -17.87
N TYR A 251 1.43 -9.84 -16.56
CA TYR A 251 0.76 -8.84 -15.72
C TYR A 251 1.12 -7.44 -16.21
N GLY A 252 0.10 -6.61 -16.41
CA GLY A 252 0.25 -5.26 -16.89
C GLY A 252 -0.73 -4.30 -16.23
N THR A 253 -0.43 -3.01 -16.36
CA THR A 253 -1.33 -1.92 -15.98
C THR A 253 -1.51 -1.00 -17.16
N GLY A 254 -2.65 -0.35 -17.21
CA GLY A 254 -2.94 0.60 -18.29
C GLY A 254 -4.10 1.51 -17.94
N TYR A 255 -4.55 2.23 -18.94
CA TYR A 255 -5.70 3.12 -18.85
C TYR A 255 -6.68 2.81 -19.97
N ARG A 256 -7.94 2.77 -19.63
CA ARG A 256 -9.06 2.68 -20.56
C ARG A 256 -9.64 4.06 -20.80
N LEU A 257 -9.90 4.41 -22.07
CA LEU A 257 -10.59 5.61 -22.49
C LEU A 257 -11.84 5.21 -23.28
N GLU A 258 -12.99 5.66 -22.81
CA GLU A 258 -14.28 5.36 -23.45
C GLU A 258 -14.41 6.08 -24.81
N LYS A 259 -15.22 5.54 -25.71
CA LYS A 259 -15.41 6.09 -27.07
C LYS A 259 -15.90 7.53 -27.10
N ASP A 260 -16.86 7.87 -26.24
CA ASP A 260 -17.42 9.22 -26.18
C ASP A 260 -16.39 10.24 -25.70
N ASP A 261 -15.61 9.88 -24.67
CA ASP A 261 -14.52 10.70 -24.14
C ASP A 261 -13.39 10.86 -25.18
N PHE A 262 -13.05 9.78 -25.89
CA PHE A 262 -12.08 9.80 -26.98
C PHE A 262 -12.50 10.76 -28.09
N ASN A 263 -13.77 10.71 -28.53
CA ASN A 263 -14.31 11.62 -29.55
C ASN A 263 -14.34 13.06 -29.07
N ALA A 264 -14.67 13.30 -27.79
CA ALA A 264 -14.63 14.63 -27.21
C ALA A 264 -13.22 15.22 -27.18
N LEU A 265 -12.20 14.40 -26.82
CA LEU A 265 -10.79 14.82 -26.85
C LEU A 265 -10.33 15.13 -28.28
N ARG A 266 -10.66 14.30 -29.28
CA ARG A 266 -10.33 14.54 -30.67
C ARG A 266 -10.92 15.85 -31.20
N ALA A 267 -12.19 16.11 -30.91
CA ALA A 267 -12.87 17.34 -31.33
C ALA A 267 -12.27 18.60 -30.71
N LYS A 268 -11.77 18.50 -29.47
CA LYS A 268 -11.26 19.65 -28.71
C LYS A 268 -9.76 19.90 -28.92
N TYR A 269 -8.98 18.83 -29.19
CA TYR A 269 -7.51 18.87 -29.29
C TYR A 269 -7.02 18.35 -30.66
N PRO A 270 -6.86 19.23 -31.66
CA PRO A 270 -6.44 18.82 -33.02
C PRO A 270 -5.07 18.10 -33.09
N GLU A 271 -4.15 18.44 -32.19
CA GLU A 271 -2.87 17.73 -32.13
C GLU A 271 -2.99 16.28 -31.65
N PHE A 272 -3.91 16.01 -30.72
CA PHE A 272 -4.23 14.66 -30.31
C PHE A 272 -4.85 13.88 -31.48
N ASP A 273 -5.80 14.45 -32.17
CA ASP A 273 -6.43 13.84 -33.35
C ASP A 273 -5.41 13.48 -34.43
N ARG A 274 -4.51 14.40 -34.79
CA ARG A 274 -3.43 14.15 -35.76
C ARG A 274 -2.54 12.99 -35.34
N LYS A 275 -2.06 12.97 -34.08
CA LYS A 275 -1.19 11.90 -33.57
C LYS A 275 -1.88 10.54 -33.62
N VAL A 276 -3.16 10.47 -33.25
CA VAL A 276 -3.95 9.24 -33.31
C VAL A 276 -4.10 8.77 -34.75
N GLU A 277 -4.38 9.65 -35.69
CA GLU A 277 -4.45 9.30 -37.15
C GLU A 277 -3.11 8.79 -37.68
N GLU A 278 -1.99 9.40 -37.29
CA GLU A 278 -0.65 8.95 -37.66
C GLU A 278 -0.38 7.51 -37.20
N ILE A 279 -0.76 7.19 -35.95
CA ILE A 279 -0.64 5.83 -35.42
C ILE A 279 -1.50 4.84 -36.20
N VAL A 280 -2.75 5.19 -36.49
CA VAL A 280 -3.62 4.30 -37.26
C VAL A 280 -3.09 4.05 -38.71
N LYS A 281 -2.60 5.11 -39.37
CA LYS A 281 -1.97 4.97 -40.69
C LYS A 281 -0.74 4.06 -40.67
N SER A 282 0.10 4.18 -39.63
CA SER A 282 1.30 3.32 -39.50
C SER A 282 0.98 1.84 -39.22
N ARG A 283 -0.23 1.52 -38.78
CA ARG A 283 -0.67 0.14 -38.51
C ARG A 283 -1.48 -0.52 -39.62
N GLN A 284 -1.90 0.26 -40.62
CA GLN A 284 -2.64 -0.22 -41.79
C GLN A 284 -1.73 -0.49 -42.98
N GLY A 285 -0.49 0.01 -42.98
CA GLY A 285 0.53 -0.25 -43.99
C GLY A 285 1.44 -1.41 -43.58
#